data_a92e4734d11e145955d2e4396807058f
#
_entry.id   a92e4734d11e145955d2e4396807058f
#
_cell.length_a   1.000
_cell.length_b   1.000
_cell.length_c   1.000
_cell.angle_alpha   90.00
_cell.angle_beta   90.00
_cell.angle_gamma   90.00
#
_symmetry.space_group_name_H-M   'P 1'
#
loop_
_entity.id
_entity.type
_entity.pdbx_description
1 polymer ?
#
loop_
_entity_poly.entity_id
_entity_poly.type
_entity_poly.pdbx_seq_one_letter_code
_entity_poly.pdbx_strand_id
1 'polypeptide(L)'
;MSYVAVYSIATPDTPNKVLTHADDIQSTLADHGVRFERWQPSPLEKGATDAQMIAAYQAQIKALGYAAVEVVRVTQDHPQKDELRAQFLDERTYSEDEVRFFIAGQGLFTLHIGDYVYSLRCEKNDLLIIPAGVPHWFDMGENPHCVTLRLFNTAQGSVPSLTGNEIATRFPGLDD
;
A
#
# COMPACT_ATOMS: atom_id res chain seq x y z
N MET A 1 2.20 12.94 -6.07
CA MET A 1 3.46 12.36 -6.57
C MET A 1 3.93 11.25 -5.65
N SER A 2 4.28 10.09 -6.22
CA SER A 2 4.81 8.97 -5.45
C SER A 2 6.22 9.27 -4.96
N TYR A 3 6.54 8.81 -3.76
CA TYR A 3 7.91 8.88 -3.24
C TYR A 3 8.16 7.73 -2.27
N VAL A 4 9.43 7.44 -2.01
CA VAL A 4 9.84 6.62 -0.87
C VAL A 4 10.81 7.42 0.00
N ALA A 5 10.53 7.47 1.29
CA ALA A 5 11.40 8.03 2.30
C ALA A 5 12.00 6.89 3.13
N VAL A 6 13.31 6.84 3.22
CA VAL A 6 14.04 5.77 3.92
C VAL A 6 14.58 6.30 5.23
N TYR A 7 14.19 5.65 6.33
CA TYR A 7 14.62 6.02 7.69
C TYR A 7 15.47 4.91 8.30
N SER A 8 16.46 5.29 9.10
CA SER A 8 17.01 4.37 10.09
C SER A 8 16.06 4.29 11.28
N ILE A 9 15.91 3.13 11.87
CA ILE A 9 15.12 2.96 13.11
C ILE A 9 15.65 3.86 14.23
N ALA A 10 16.95 4.11 14.24
CA ALA A 10 17.59 4.96 15.24
C ALA A 10 17.28 6.45 15.09
N THR A 11 16.84 6.89 13.91
CA THR A 11 16.56 8.30 13.61
C THR A 11 15.19 8.46 12.89
N PRO A 12 14.08 8.20 13.61
CA PRO A 12 12.74 8.19 13.00
C PRO A 12 12.24 9.56 12.55
N ASP A 13 12.84 10.64 13.02
CA ASP A 13 12.39 12.00 12.73
C ASP A 13 13.00 12.57 11.44
N THR A 14 14.04 11.96 10.93
CA THR A 14 14.75 12.48 9.76
C THR A 14 15.05 11.34 8.77
N PRO A 15 14.55 11.44 7.53
CA PRO A 15 14.86 10.42 6.54
C PRO A 15 16.32 10.49 6.11
N ASN A 16 16.92 9.33 5.89
CA ASN A 16 18.27 9.23 5.33
C ASN A 16 18.29 9.67 3.86
N LYS A 17 17.21 9.36 3.15
CA LYS A 17 17.01 9.78 1.75
C LYS A 17 15.54 9.78 1.40
N VAL A 18 15.20 10.57 0.38
CA VAL A 18 13.87 10.61 -0.23
C VAL A 18 14.06 10.48 -1.74
N LEU A 19 13.38 9.50 -2.32
CA LEU A 19 13.43 9.23 -3.76
C LEU A 19 12.07 9.54 -4.38
N THR A 20 12.09 10.27 -5.48
CA THR A 20 10.87 10.73 -6.17
C THR A 20 10.75 10.25 -7.61
N HIS A 21 11.81 9.71 -8.19
CA HIS A 21 11.78 9.12 -9.51
C HIS A 21 11.32 7.67 -9.45
N ALA A 22 10.40 7.29 -10.34
CA ALA A 22 9.83 5.95 -10.37
C ALA A 22 10.89 4.84 -10.46
N ASP A 23 11.92 5.04 -11.29
CA ASP A 23 13.00 4.05 -11.45
C ASP A 23 13.81 3.86 -10.17
N ASP A 24 14.08 4.94 -9.45
CA ASP A 24 14.81 4.89 -8.19
C ASP A 24 13.98 4.21 -7.08
N ILE A 25 12.69 4.53 -7.02
CA ILE A 25 11.76 3.89 -6.10
C ILE A 25 11.70 2.40 -6.39
N GLN A 26 11.51 2.03 -7.65
CA GLN A 26 11.42 0.65 -8.09
C GLN A 26 12.67 -0.15 -7.74
N SER A 27 13.86 0.37 -8.06
CA SER A 27 15.12 -0.34 -7.82
C SER A 27 15.44 -0.46 -6.32
N THR A 28 15.17 0.57 -5.53
CA THR A 28 15.38 0.53 -4.08
C THR A 28 14.50 -0.52 -3.42
N LEU A 29 13.23 -0.59 -3.78
CA LEU A 29 12.31 -1.58 -3.25
C LEU A 29 12.60 -2.99 -3.75
N ALA A 30 13.02 -3.14 -5.01
CA ALA A 30 13.39 -4.43 -5.60
C ALA A 30 14.55 -5.11 -4.86
N ASP A 31 15.48 -4.35 -4.31
CA ASP A 31 16.58 -4.89 -3.51
C ASP A 31 16.10 -5.67 -2.27
N HIS A 32 14.86 -5.43 -1.85
CA HIS A 32 14.22 -6.09 -0.71
C HIS A 32 13.08 -7.04 -1.11
N GLY A 33 12.97 -7.35 -2.40
CA GLY A 33 11.92 -8.21 -2.92
C GLY A 33 10.55 -7.55 -3.00
N VAL A 34 10.48 -6.24 -2.81
CA VAL A 34 9.23 -5.47 -2.91
C VAL A 34 9.08 -4.97 -4.34
N ARG A 35 7.94 -5.27 -4.95
CA ARG A 35 7.67 -4.87 -6.33
C ARG A 35 6.84 -3.58 -6.35
N PHE A 36 7.34 -2.56 -7.03
CA PHE A 36 6.66 -1.31 -7.29
C PHE A 36 6.66 -1.05 -8.80
N GLU A 37 5.47 -0.80 -9.36
CA GLU A 37 5.28 -0.52 -10.77
C GLU A 37 4.25 0.56 -10.96
N ARG A 38 4.29 1.24 -12.12
CA ARG A 38 3.20 2.10 -12.56
C ARG A 38 2.54 1.46 -13.77
N TRP A 39 1.24 1.20 -13.63
CA TRP A 39 0.47 0.66 -14.74
C TRP A 39 -0.04 1.77 -15.64
N GLN A 40 -0.20 1.44 -16.92
CA GLN A 40 -0.88 2.34 -17.84
C GLN A 40 -2.35 2.48 -17.41
N PRO A 41 -2.87 3.72 -17.31
CA PRO A 41 -4.25 3.93 -16.91
C PRO A 41 -5.21 3.35 -17.94
N SER A 42 -6.26 2.69 -17.47
CA SER A 42 -7.40 2.30 -18.29
C SER A 42 -8.51 3.33 -18.14
N PRO A 43 -9.24 3.65 -19.21
CA PRO A 43 -10.37 4.56 -19.13
C PRO A 43 -11.43 4.03 -18.18
N LEU A 44 -11.79 4.84 -17.17
CA LEU A 44 -12.86 4.56 -16.23
C LEU A 44 -13.74 5.80 -16.11
N GLU A 45 -15.04 5.60 -16.23
CA GLU A 45 -16.00 6.67 -16.01
C GLU A 45 -16.09 7.01 -14.53
N LYS A 46 -16.44 8.28 -14.24
CA LYS A 46 -16.71 8.71 -12.88
C LYS A 46 -17.89 7.90 -12.33
N GLY A 47 -17.72 7.33 -11.13
CA GLY A 47 -18.76 6.50 -10.53
C GLY A 47 -18.76 5.05 -11.03
N ALA A 48 -17.69 4.58 -11.66
CA ALA A 48 -17.56 3.19 -12.09
C ALA A 48 -17.82 2.22 -10.92
N THR A 49 -18.50 1.11 -11.24
CA THR A 49 -18.75 0.04 -10.28
C THR A 49 -17.47 -0.75 -10.00
N ASP A 50 -17.46 -1.52 -8.91
CA ASP A 50 -16.36 -2.42 -8.58
C ASP A 50 -16.08 -3.40 -9.73
N ALA A 51 -17.12 -3.98 -10.32
CA ALA A 51 -16.99 -4.88 -11.46
C ALA A 51 -16.37 -4.20 -12.68
N GLN A 52 -16.70 -2.94 -12.93
CA GLN A 52 -16.13 -2.16 -14.03
C GLN A 52 -14.65 -1.85 -13.79
N MET A 53 -14.26 -1.55 -12.55
CA MET A 53 -12.87 -1.31 -12.17
C MET A 53 -12.02 -2.57 -12.38
N ILE A 54 -12.52 -3.72 -11.92
CA ILE A 54 -11.85 -5.02 -12.10
C ILE A 54 -11.71 -5.35 -13.59
N ALA A 55 -12.78 -5.18 -14.36
CA ALA A 55 -12.77 -5.45 -15.79
C ALA A 55 -11.78 -4.57 -16.56
N ALA A 56 -11.62 -3.31 -16.16
CA ALA A 56 -10.71 -2.37 -16.82
C ALA A 56 -9.24 -2.81 -16.72
N TYR A 57 -8.87 -3.54 -15.67
CA TYR A 57 -7.51 -4.01 -15.42
C TYR A 57 -7.38 -5.53 -15.49
N GLN A 58 -8.34 -6.20 -16.13
CA GLN A 58 -8.41 -7.67 -16.16
C GLN A 58 -7.14 -8.33 -16.72
N ALA A 59 -6.54 -7.76 -17.75
CA ALA A 59 -5.33 -8.31 -18.34
C ALA A 59 -4.15 -8.27 -17.38
N GLN A 60 -3.97 -7.15 -16.67
CA GLN A 60 -2.90 -6.96 -15.69
C GLN A 60 -3.15 -7.83 -14.45
N ILE A 61 -4.40 -7.91 -13.98
CA ILE A 61 -4.79 -8.77 -12.86
C ILE A 61 -4.47 -10.24 -13.18
N LYS A 62 -4.86 -10.69 -14.37
CA LYS A 62 -4.61 -12.06 -14.81
C LYS A 62 -3.11 -12.38 -14.91
N ALA A 63 -2.32 -11.42 -15.40
CA ALA A 63 -0.87 -11.59 -15.55
C ALA A 63 -0.16 -11.76 -14.19
N LEU A 64 -0.71 -11.19 -13.11
CA LEU A 64 -0.15 -11.35 -11.76
C LEU A 64 -0.39 -12.75 -11.17
N GLY A 65 -1.44 -13.44 -11.61
CA GLY A 65 -1.68 -14.85 -11.27
C GLY A 65 -2.32 -15.11 -9.90
N TYR A 66 -2.85 -14.11 -9.22
CA TYR A 66 -3.56 -14.30 -7.96
C TYR A 66 -4.98 -14.81 -8.20
N ALA A 67 -5.51 -15.59 -7.26
CA ALA A 67 -6.79 -16.29 -7.42
C ALA A 67 -8.01 -15.37 -7.27
N ALA A 68 -7.90 -14.30 -6.51
CA ALA A 68 -9.02 -13.42 -6.17
C ALA A 68 -8.63 -11.95 -6.22
N VAL A 69 -9.64 -11.10 -6.46
CA VAL A 69 -9.50 -9.65 -6.44
C VAL A 69 -10.74 -9.04 -5.78
N GLU A 70 -10.52 -7.99 -5.01
CA GLU A 70 -11.59 -7.19 -4.43
C GLU A 70 -11.26 -5.70 -4.54
N VAL A 71 -12.30 -4.86 -4.50
CA VAL A 71 -12.14 -3.41 -4.41
C VAL A 71 -12.22 -3.02 -2.94
N VAL A 72 -11.18 -2.33 -2.46
CA VAL A 72 -11.15 -1.74 -1.12
C VAL A 72 -11.29 -0.23 -1.28
N ARG A 73 -12.40 0.31 -0.79
CA ARG A 73 -12.74 1.72 -0.93
C ARG A 73 -12.93 2.36 0.43
N VAL A 74 -12.12 3.36 0.73
CA VAL A 74 -12.31 4.19 1.92
C VAL A 74 -12.20 5.65 1.50
N THR A 75 -13.30 6.38 1.67
CA THR A 75 -13.37 7.80 1.35
C THR A 75 -13.71 8.59 2.61
N GLN A 76 -13.62 9.92 2.54
CA GLN A 76 -13.89 10.79 3.70
C GLN A 76 -15.32 10.65 4.23
N ASP A 77 -16.24 10.16 3.41
CA ASP A 77 -17.64 9.93 3.79
C ASP A 77 -17.90 8.55 4.40
N HIS A 78 -16.87 7.71 4.48
CA HIS A 78 -17.02 6.36 5.04
C HIS A 78 -17.32 6.46 6.54
N PRO A 79 -18.42 5.81 7.03
CA PRO A 79 -18.84 5.94 8.42
C PRO A 79 -17.84 5.40 9.43
N GLN A 80 -16.97 4.48 9.01
CA GLN A 80 -15.98 3.82 9.85
C GLN A 80 -14.54 4.22 9.50
N LYS A 81 -14.35 5.39 8.86
CA LYS A 81 -13.02 5.81 8.40
C LYS A 81 -11.98 5.88 9.51
N ASP A 82 -12.34 6.42 10.67
CA ASP A 82 -11.41 6.58 11.79
C ASP A 82 -11.02 5.23 12.40
N GLU A 83 -11.97 4.32 12.51
CA GLU A 83 -11.74 2.96 13.01
C GLU A 83 -10.85 2.16 12.05
N LEU A 84 -11.12 2.25 10.74
CA LEU A 84 -10.33 1.60 9.71
C LEU A 84 -8.90 2.16 9.67
N ARG A 85 -8.76 3.48 9.76
CA ARG A 85 -7.43 4.10 9.83
C ARG A 85 -6.64 3.58 11.01
N ALA A 86 -7.24 3.55 12.19
CA ALA A 86 -6.59 3.05 13.41
C ALA A 86 -6.15 1.59 13.27
N GLN A 87 -6.98 0.75 12.66
CA GLN A 87 -6.63 -0.66 12.41
C GLN A 87 -5.43 -0.80 11.46
N PHE A 88 -5.40 -0.04 10.36
CA PHE A 88 -4.34 -0.13 9.37
C PHE A 88 -3.01 0.47 9.84
N LEU A 89 -3.02 1.32 10.86
CA LEU A 89 -1.80 1.92 11.42
C LEU A 89 -0.99 0.96 12.28
N ASP A 90 -1.57 -0.14 12.74
CA ASP A 90 -0.85 -1.13 13.52
C ASP A 90 0.03 -2.01 12.64
N GLU A 91 1.30 -2.17 13.01
CA GLU A 91 2.22 -3.04 12.27
C GLU A 91 1.70 -4.47 12.23
N ARG A 92 1.75 -5.06 11.04
CA ARG A 92 1.27 -6.42 10.78
C ARG A 92 2.12 -7.14 9.74
N THR A 93 1.93 -8.45 9.70
CA THR A 93 2.39 -9.32 8.63
C THR A 93 1.19 -10.07 8.05
N TYR A 94 1.36 -10.57 6.85
CA TYR A 94 0.40 -11.47 6.21
C TYR A 94 1.10 -12.77 5.81
N SER A 95 0.35 -13.85 5.74
CA SER A 95 0.86 -15.16 5.28
C SER A 95 1.03 -15.24 3.77
N GLU A 96 0.44 -14.28 3.03
CA GLU A 96 0.57 -14.13 1.58
C GLU A 96 1.07 -12.73 1.25
N ASP A 97 1.43 -12.52 -0.02
CA ASP A 97 1.81 -11.19 -0.50
C ASP A 97 0.67 -10.19 -0.31
N GLU A 98 0.99 -8.99 0.12
CA GLU A 98 0.06 -7.86 0.12
C GLU A 98 0.15 -7.18 -1.23
N VAL A 99 -0.91 -7.30 -2.04
CA VAL A 99 -0.95 -6.76 -3.39
C VAL A 99 -2.00 -5.66 -3.47
N ARG A 100 -1.56 -4.45 -3.79
CA ARG A 100 -2.44 -3.28 -3.93
C ARG A 100 -2.16 -2.53 -5.21
N PHE A 101 -3.22 -2.28 -5.97
CA PHE A 101 -3.18 -1.37 -7.10
C PHE A 101 -4.11 -0.19 -6.84
N PHE A 102 -3.59 1.02 -6.96
CA PHE A 102 -4.36 2.25 -6.68
C PHE A 102 -5.14 2.68 -7.91
N ILE A 103 -6.47 2.53 -7.84
CA ILE A 103 -7.41 3.03 -8.87
C ILE A 103 -7.56 4.54 -8.75
N ALA A 104 -7.64 5.06 -7.52
CA ALA A 104 -7.82 6.47 -7.24
C ALA A 104 -7.30 6.81 -5.85
N GLY A 105 -6.96 8.08 -5.66
CA GLY A 105 -6.53 8.58 -4.36
C GLY A 105 -5.10 8.23 -4.03
N GLN A 106 -4.83 8.04 -2.75
CA GLN A 106 -3.47 7.90 -2.24
C GLN A 106 -3.45 7.18 -0.89
N GLY A 107 -2.27 6.75 -0.50
CA GLY A 107 -2.01 6.19 0.81
C GLY A 107 -0.52 6.02 1.06
N LEU A 108 -0.15 5.85 2.31
CA LEU A 108 1.23 5.67 2.74
C LEU A 108 1.42 4.27 3.29
N PHE A 109 2.15 3.44 2.56
CA PHE A 109 2.63 2.14 3.05
C PHE A 109 4.01 2.33 3.67
N THR A 110 4.17 1.87 4.89
CA THR A 110 5.46 1.92 5.58
C THR A 110 5.91 0.49 5.89
N LEU A 111 7.09 0.13 5.38
CA LEU A 111 7.66 -1.22 5.47
C LEU A 111 8.84 -1.22 6.43
N HIS A 112 8.85 -2.17 7.35
CA HIS A 112 9.93 -2.35 8.31
C HIS A 112 10.82 -3.51 7.84
N ILE A 113 12.00 -3.18 7.34
CA ILE A 113 12.94 -4.16 6.77
C ILE A 113 14.30 -4.01 7.44
N GLY A 114 14.64 -4.94 8.33
CA GLY A 114 15.89 -4.89 9.08
C GLY A 114 15.96 -3.65 9.97
N ASP A 115 17.03 -2.90 9.85
CA ASP A 115 17.27 -1.68 10.65
C ASP A 115 16.71 -0.41 9.99
N TYR A 116 15.93 -0.56 8.93
CA TYR A 116 15.40 0.54 8.15
C TYR A 116 13.87 0.47 7.99
N VAL A 117 13.30 1.63 7.75
CA VAL A 117 11.88 1.79 7.47
C VAL A 117 11.73 2.54 6.16
N TYR A 118 10.89 2.00 5.27
CA TYR A 118 10.62 2.54 3.94
C TYR A 118 9.18 3.04 3.90
N SER A 119 9.00 4.36 3.91
CA SER A 119 7.68 4.99 3.80
C SER A 119 7.39 5.33 2.35
N LEU A 120 6.48 4.58 1.74
CA LEU A 120 6.12 4.70 0.33
C LEU A 120 4.75 5.35 0.19
N ARG A 121 4.72 6.55 -0.37
CA ARG A 121 3.47 7.18 -0.78
C ARG A 121 3.08 6.65 -2.15
N CYS A 122 1.95 5.94 -2.19
CA CYS A 122 1.35 5.46 -3.42
C CYS A 122 0.21 6.38 -3.85
N GLU A 123 0.02 6.50 -5.15
CA GLU A 123 -1.07 7.24 -5.75
C GLU A 123 -1.66 6.49 -6.95
N LYS A 124 -2.65 7.09 -7.59
CA LYS A 124 -3.33 6.52 -8.75
C LYS A 124 -2.33 5.93 -9.76
N ASN A 125 -2.59 4.72 -10.21
CA ASN A 125 -1.83 3.89 -11.14
C ASN A 125 -0.61 3.19 -10.56
N ASP A 126 -0.36 3.31 -9.27
CA ASP A 126 0.74 2.59 -8.61
C ASP A 126 0.31 1.18 -8.19
N LEU A 127 1.15 0.21 -8.52
CA LEU A 127 1.06 -1.16 -8.03
C LEU A 127 2.15 -1.40 -7.00
N LEU A 128 1.78 -1.97 -5.86
CA LEU A 128 2.71 -2.37 -4.81
C LEU A 128 2.47 -3.82 -4.42
N ILE A 129 3.53 -4.61 -4.39
CA ILE A 129 3.50 -5.99 -3.89
C ILE A 129 4.53 -6.11 -2.78
N ILE A 130 4.05 -6.33 -1.55
CA ILE A 130 4.86 -6.54 -0.37
C ILE A 130 4.90 -8.05 -0.12
N PRO A 131 6.11 -8.68 -0.08
CA PRO A 131 6.20 -10.11 0.15
C PRO A 131 5.57 -10.56 1.46
N ALA A 132 5.06 -11.79 1.47
CA ALA A 132 4.57 -12.42 2.70
C ALA A 132 5.59 -12.30 3.82
N GLY A 133 5.14 -12.03 5.03
CA GLY A 133 5.98 -11.96 6.22
C GLY A 133 6.72 -10.64 6.45
N VAL A 134 6.69 -9.70 5.53
CA VAL A 134 7.32 -8.38 5.72
C VAL A 134 6.43 -7.51 6.61
N PRO A 135 6.92 -7.07 7.78
CA PRO A 135 6.13 -6.19 8.65
C PRO A 135 5.89 -4.83 7.98
N HIS A 136 4.66 -4.37 8.03
CA HIS A 136 4.29 -3.09 7.46
C HIS A 136 2.99 -2.56 8.06
N TRP A 137 2.70 -1.30 7.77
CA TRP A 137 1.44 -0.66 8.13
C TRP A 137 1.03 0.31 7.03
N PHE A 138 -0.21 0.76 7.11
CA PHE A 138 -0.79 1.63 6.09
C PHE A 138 -1.52 2.80 6.74
N ASP A 139 -1.26 4.01 6.25
CA ASP A 139 -1.97 5.22 6.65
C ASP A 139 -2.69 5.83 5.45
N MET A 140 -3.99 5.97 5.57
CA MET A 140 -4.83 6.61 4.56
C MET A 140 -5.13 8.08 4.87
N GLY A 141 -4.60 8.60 5.99
CA GLY A 141 -4.83 9.96 6.44
C GLY A 141 -6.16 10.17 7.16
N GLU A 142 -6.35 11.36 7.70
CA GLU A 142 -7.57 11.75 8.42
C GLU A 142 -8.78 11.93 7.49
N ASN A 143 -8.52 12.36 6.25
CA ASN A 143 -9.53 12.53 5.22
C ASN A 143 -9.24 11.57 4.05
N PRO A 144 -9.55 10.29 4.21
CA PRO A 144 -9.12 9.29 3.25
C PRO A 144 -9.78 9.48 1.89
N HIS A 145 -8.98 9.26 0.87
CA HIS A 145 -9.44 9.04 -0.49
C HIS A 145 -8.58 7.92 -1.05
N CYS A 146 -9.05 6.70 -0.90
CA CYS A 146 -8.29 5.52 -1.27
C CYS A 146 -9.23 4.50 -1.90
N VAL A 147 -9.01 4.21 -3.17
CA VAL A 147 -9.73 3.16 -3.90
C VAL A 147 -8.67 2.26 -4.51
N THR A 148 -8.59 1.03 -4.03
CA THR A 148 -7.58 0.08 -4.46
C THR A 148 -8.20 -1.24 -4.90
N LEU A 149 -7.51 -1.92 -5.81
CA LEU A 149 -7.69 -3.35 -6.03
C LEU A 149 -6.74 -4.09 -5.10
N ARG A 150 -7.27 -5.05 -4.37
CA ARG A 150 -6.50 -5.97 -3.55
C ARG A 150 -6.57 -7.35 -4.17
N LEU A 151 -5.41 -7.97 -4.43
CA LEU A 151 -5.33 -9.31 -4.99
C LEU A 151 -4.80 -10.26 -3.93
N PHE A 152 -5.34 -11.47 -3.89
CA PHE A 152 -4.94 -12.49 -2.89
C PHE A 152 -5.28 -13.88 -3.42
N ASN A 153 -4.75 -14.92 -2.77
CA ASN A 153 -5.01 -16.31 -3.15
C ASN A 153 -6.07 -16.95 -2.27
N THR A 154 -6.05 -16.69 -0.96
CA THR A 154 -7.00 -17.27 0.00
C THR A 154 -7.54 -16.21 0.94
N ALA A 155 -8.75 -16.43 1.46
CA ALA A 155 -9.33 -15.53 2.46
C ALA A 155 -8.44 -15.42 3.71
N GLN A 156 -7.79 -16.50 4.12
CA GLN A 156 -6.88 -16.52 5.27
C GLN A 156 -5.63 -15.68 5.01
N GLY A 157 -5.14 -15.64 3.77
CA GLY A 157 -3.99 -14.82 3.39
C GLY A 157 -4.25 -13.33 3.51
N SER A 158 -5.52 -12.91 3.54
CA SER A 158 -5.93 -11.50 3.73
C SER A 158 -6.14 -11.13 5.21
N VAL A 159 -5.96 -12.06 6.14
CA VAL A 159 -6.11 -11.81 7.58
C VAL A 159 -4.77 -11.36 8.17
N PRO A 160 -4.71 -10.16 8.77
CA PRO A 160 -3.48 -9.66 9.35
C PRO A 160 -3.10 -10.39 10.64
N SER A 161 -1.78 -10.57 10.83
CA SER A 161 -1.19 -10.97 12.11
C SER A 161 -0.50 -9.75 12.70
N LEU A 162 -1.03 -9.19 13.77
CA LEU A 162 -0.42 -8.04 14.43
C LEU A 162 0.90 -8.45 15.08
N THR A 163 1.95 -7.64 14.88
CA THR A 163 3.27 -7.94 15.46
C THR A 163 3.38 -7.58 16.93
N GLY A 164 2.50 -6.68 17.42
CA GLY A 164 2.59 -6.14 18.76
C GLY A 164 3.69 -5.09 18.94
N ASN A 165 4.41 -4.75 17.88
CA ASN A 165 5.43 -3.72 17.90
C ASN A 165 4.82 -2.34 17.71
N GLU A 166 5.16 -1.39 18.55
CA GLU A 166 4.67 -0.01 18.49
C GLU A 166 5.51 0.90 17.59
N ILE A 167 6.38 0.33 16.76
CA ILE A 167 7.28 1.06 15.87
C ILE A 167 6.55 2.06 14.97
N ALA A 168 5.34 1.72 14.52
CA ALA A 168 4.55 2.59 13.65
C ALA A 168 4.28 3.96 14.25
N THR A 169 4.17 4.05 15.58
CA THR A 169 3.93 5.33 16.27
C THR A 169 5.12 6.29 16.23
N ARG A 170 6.28 5.81 15.84
CA ARG A 170 7.53 6.56 15.83
C ARG A 170 7.83 7.24 14.49
N PHE A 171 7.10 6.89 13.45
CA PHE A 171 7.34 7.39 12.09
C PHE A 171 6.20 8.27 11.61
N PRO A 172 6.47 9.23 10.70
CA PRO A 172 5.45 10.11 10.16
C PRO A 172 4.35 9.35 9.41
N GLY A 173 3.11 9.86 9.50
CA GLY A 173 1.99 9.40 8.70
C GLY A 173 1.82 10.21 7.42
N LEU A 174 0.71 9.97 6.71
CA LEU A 174 0.43 10.60 5.42
C LEU A 174 0.28 12.12 5.52
N ASP A 175 -0.29 12.61 6.61
CA ASP A 175 -0.61 14.03 6.79
C ASP A 175 0.51 14.82 7.52
N ASP A 176 1.60 14.16 7.83
CA ASP A 176 2.72 14.77 8.56
C ASP A 176 3.78 15.42 7.67
#